data_98d1f596d1d41b89f7343073b8fcd1df
#
_entry.id   98d1f596d1d41b89f7343073b8fcd1df
#
_cell.length_a   1.000
_cell.length_b   1.000
_cell.length_c   1.000
_cell.angle_alpha   90.00
_cell.angle_beta   90.00
_cell.angle_gamma   90.00
#
_symmetry.space_group_name_H-M   'P 1'
#
loop_
_entity.id
_entity.type
_entity.pdbx_description
1 polymer ?
#
loop_
_entity_poly.entity_id
_entity_poly.type
_entity_poly.pdbx_seq_one_letter_code
_entity_poly.pdbx_strand_id
1 'polypeptide(L)'
;MSIPRRTILSILIRSLFIQAAWNFKGMQNIGFTHAILPGLRQVMPGRVDEGVRRYLPFFNTQPYMAPTIMGVNLHLHEQGDEEMITRLGPSLSGTLAALGDTFFWATLKPLLALLGLTCIFTDQLWGLFLVLVLYNTAHVWVMSWGFLQGYRHGANGAMALGRVLSIEVTRYVSLAIPFLSGAVLCLAAVWFGMDGFSPLASPCMPQGITGDIVIFLAFLAFVALIKLRVNLFWLVYGVFASTMLWTMLR
;
A
#
# COMPACT_ATOMS: atom_id res chain seq x y z
N MET A 1 -4.01 -23.60 20.38
CA MET A 1 -3.99 -22.15 20.59
C MET A 1 -4.00 -21.89 22.07
N SER A 2 -2.86 -21.52 22.65
CA SER A 2 -2.77 -21.19 24.07
C SER A 2 -3.17 -19.73 24.36
N ILE A 3 -3.12 -18.87 23.32
CA ILE A 3 -3.40 -17.44 23.50
C ILE A 3 -4.91 -17.17 23.48
N PRO A 4 -5.46 -16.51 24.53
CA PRO A 4 -6.88 -16.15 24.60
C PRO A 4 -7.30 -15.18 23.50
N ARG A 5 -8.57 -15.23 23.08
CA ARG A 5 -9.12 -14.32 22.07
C ARG A 5 -8.95 -12.83 22.42
N ARG A 6 -9.05 -12.49 23.70
CA ARG A 6 -8.82 -11.11 24.20
C ARG A 6 -7.40 -10.63 23.92
N THR A 7 -6.42 -11.50 24.08
CA THR A 7 -5.01 -11.20 23.78
C THR A 7 -4.79 -11.01 22.29
N ILE A 8 -5.39 -11.87 21.44
CA ILE A 8 -5.34 -11.72 19.99
C ILE A 8 -5.92 -10.36 19.58
N LEU A 9 -7.09 -10.01 20.08
CA LEU A 9 -7.72 -8.71 19.80
C LEU A 9 -6.84 -7.55 20.24
N SER A 10 -6.21 -7.65 21.43
CA SER A 10 -5.27 -6.64 21.93
C SER A 10 -4.05 -6.48 21.01
N ILE A 11 -3.50 -7.57 20.46
CA ILE A 11 -2.39 -7.52 19.51
C ILE A 11 -2.84 -6.81 18.23
N LEU A 12 -3.99 -7.19 17.68
CA LEU A 12 -4.52 -6.60 16.43
C LEU A 12 -4.81 -5.11 16.59
N ILE A 13 -5.45 -4.68 17.67
CA ILE A 13 -5.71 -3.26 17.94
C ILE A 13 -4.39 -2.48 18.06
N ARG A 14 -3.41 -3.00 18.81
CA ARG A 14 -2.10 -2.35 18.95
C ARG A 14 -1.33 -2.29 17.62
N SER A 15 -1.52 -3.27 16.75
CA SER A 15 -0.90 -3.31 15.43
C SER A 15 -1.39 -2.18 14.51
N LEU A 16 -2.59 -1.62 14.73
CA LEU A 16 -3.06 -0.44 14.01
C LEU A 16 -2.16 0.78 14.25
N PHE A 17 -1.48 0.82 15.39
CA PHE A 17 -0.59 1.90 15.82
C PHE A 17 0.90 1.57 15.64
N ILE A 18 1.24 0.56 14.85
CA ILE A 18 2.63 0.09 14.70
C ILE A 18 3.58 1.21 14.24
N GLN A 19 3.09 2.17 13.48
CA GLN A 19 3.87 3.30 12.98
C GLN A 19 3.89 4.52 13.92
N ALA A 20 3.12 4.52 15.01
CA ALA A 20 3.03 5.67 15.91
C ALA A 20 4.37 6.03 16.61
N ALA A 21 5.24 5.03 16.80
CA ALA A 21 6.57 5.18 17.37
C ALA A 21 7.68 4.90 16.33
N TRP A 22 7.44 5.24 15.08
CA TRP A 22 8.41 5.08 14.00
C TRP A 22 9.66 5.94 14.24
N ASN A 23 10.84 5.39 13.99
CA ASN A 23 12.11 6.07 14.19
C ASN A 23 13.15 5.66 13.15
N PHE A 24 14.11 6.52 12.84
CA PHE A 24 15.14 6.28 11.82
C PHE A 24 16.10 5.11 12.14
N LYS A 25 16.30 4.78 13.41
CA LYS A 25 17.26 3.75 13.83
C LYS A 25 16.68 2.34 13.72
N GLY A 26 15.44 2.16 14.14
CA GLY A 26 14.81 0.84 14.26
C GLY A 26 13.53 0.68 13.44
N MET A 27 13.12 1.71 12.70
CA MET A 27 11.89 1.78 11.89
C MET A 27 10.62 1.53 12.73
N GLN A 28 10.01 0.37 12.59
CA GLN A 28 8.76 0.00 13.26
C GLN A 28 8.98 -0.84 14.53
N ASN A 29 10.22 -1.00 14.99
CA ASN A 29 10.61 -1.91 16.07
C ASN A 29 9.84 -1.69 17.37
N ILE A 30 9.68 -0.44 17.83
CA ILE A 30 8.96 -0.10 19.06
C ILE A 30 7.49 -0.47 18.95
N GLY A 31 6.85 -0.10 17.82
CA GLY A 31 5.45 -0.41 17.57
C GLY A 31 5.20 -1.92 17.46
N PHE A 32 6.10 -2.65 16.80
CA PHE A 32 6.04 -4.10 16.70
C PHE A 32 6.15 -4.76 18.07
N THR A 33 7.16 -4.37 18.86
CA THR A 33 7.38 -4.88 20.22
C THR A 33 6.17 -4.58 21.13
N HIS A 34 5.64 -3.35 21.07
CA HIS A 34 4.44 -2.97 21.81
C HIS A 34 3.23 -3.81 21.43
N ALA A 35 3.04 -4.08 20.14
CA ALA A 35 1.89 -4.83 19.67
C ALA A 35 1.97 -6.32 20.01
N ILE A 36 3.14 -6.97 19.90
CA ILE A 36 3.31 -8.40 20.19
C ILE A 36 3.35 -8.69 21.71
N LEU A 37 3.66 -7.70 22.54
CA LEU A 37 3.88 -7.84 23.99
C LEU A 37 2.78 -8.62 24.74
N PRO A 38 1.47 -8.42 24.49
CA PRO A 38 0.43 -9.21 25.15
C PRO A 38 0.54 -10.70 24.86
N GLY A 39 0.97 -11.07 23.64
CA GLY A 39 1.22 -12.46 23.26
C GLY A 39 2.46 -13.04 23.96
N LEU A 40 3.56 -12.30 23.99
CA LEU A 40 4.79 -12.74 24.66
C LEU A 40 4.55 -13.05 26.15
N ARG A 41 3.72 -12.25 26.82
CA ARG A 41 3.34 -12.52 28.23
C ARG A 41 2.63 -13.86 28.42
N GLN A 42 1.97 -14.39 27.39
CA GLN A 42 1.28 -15.68 27.45
C GLN A 42 2.22 -16.84 27.09
N VAL A 43 3.06 -16.67 26.08
CA VAL A 43 3.91 -17.77 25.55
C VAL A 43 5.29 -17.85 26.24
N MET A 44 5.73 -16.77 26.91
CA MET A 44 7.03 -16.69 27.60
C MET A 44 6.87 -16.19 29.05
N PRO A 45 6.07 -16.86 29.90
CA PRO A 45 5.92 -16.42 31.27
C PRO A 45 7.27 -16.44 31.99
N GLY A 46 7.63 -15.30 32.63
CA GLY A 46 8.92 -15.13 33.33
C GLY A 46 10.12 -14.77 32.44
N ARG A 47 9.98 -14.83 31.10
CA ARG A 47 11.06 -14.49 30.13
C ARG A 47 10.64 -13.40 29.14
N VAL A 48 9.66 -12.58 29.47
CA VAL A 48 9.12 -11.53 28.60
C VAL A 48 10.19 -10.52 28.18
N ASP A 49 11.12 -10.19 29.10
CA ASP A 49 12.21 -9.25 28.82
C ASP A 49 13.15 -9.74 27.71
N GLU A 50 13.38 -11.04 27.63
CA GLU A 50 14.16 -11.63 26.53
C GLU A 50 13.45 -11.45 25.20
N GLY A 51 12.14 -11.73 25.16
CA GLY A 51 11.30 -11.51 23.98
C GLY A 51 11.29 -10.04 23.55
N VAL A 52 11.14 -9.11 24.50
CA VAL A 52 11.19 -7.67 24.23
C VAL A 52 12.55 -7.27 23.63
N ARG A 53 13.65 -7.68 24.25
CA ARG A 53 15.01 -7.38 23.74
C ARG A 53 15.25 -7.92 22.31
N ARG A 54 14.65 -9.03 21.95
CA ARG A 54 14.73 -9.64 20.61
C ARG A 54 14.09 -8.77 19.54
N TYR A 55 12.98 -8.09 19.84
CA TYR A 55 12.20 -7.31 18.88
C TYR A 55 12.51 -5.81 18.87
N LEU A 56 13.35 -5.33 19.80
CA LEU A 56 13.82 -3.93 19.82
C LEU A 56 14.86 -3.58 18.73
N PRO A 57 15.66 -4.50 18.17
CA PRO A 57 16.48 -4.20 17.00
C PRO A 57 15.64 -3.78 15.78
N PHE A 58 16.31 -3.49 14.67
CA PHE A 58 15.66 -3.07 13.43
C PHE A 58 14.54 -4.01 13.00
N PHE A 59 13.36 -3.45 12.77
CA PHE A 59 12.20 -4.14 12.20
C PHE A 59 11.48 -3.21 11.23
N ASN A 60 11.29 -3.65 9.99
CA ASN A 60 10.53 -2.94 8.98
C ASN A 60 9.82 -3.91 8.06
N THR A 61 8.53 -3.70 7.86
CA THR A 61 7.69 -4.42 6.91
C THR A 61 6.52 -3.53 6.50
N GLN A 62 5.71 -3.98 5.54
CA GLN A 62 4.45 -3.30 5.27
C GLN A 62 3.53 -3.43 6.51
N PRO A 63 2.97 -2.32 7.04
CA PRO A 63 2.29 -2.30 8.35
C PRO A 63 1.19 -3.34 8.53
N TYR A 64 0.42 -3.61 7.47
CA TYR A 64 -0.70 -4.56 7.52
C TYR A 64 -0.25 -6.03 7.49
N MET A 65 1.03 -6.27 7.13
CA MET A 65 1.66 -7.59 7.13
C MET A 65 2.32 -7.92 8.47
N ALA A 66 2.63 -6.91 9.28
CA ALA A 66 3.31 -7.10 10.57
C ALA A 66 2.58 -8.07 11.52
N PRO A 67 1.23 -8.08 11.62
CA PRO A 67 0.52 -9.05 12.46
C PRO A 67 0.77 -10.51 12.03
N THR A 68 0.97 -10.79 10.75
CA THR A 68 1.32 -12.13 10.28
C THR A 68 2.64 -12.59 10.88
N ILE A 69 3.64 -11.70 10.89
CA ILE A 69 4.96 -11.98 11.48
C ILE A 69 4.84 -12.16 13.00
N MET A 70 4.00 -11.35 13.66
CA MET A 70 3.72 -11.53 15.09
C MET A 70 3.13 -12.91 15.37
N GLY A 71 2.17 -13.35 14.53
CA GLY A 71 1.57 -14.68 14.64
C GLY A 71 2.62 -15.78 14.50
N VAL A 72 3.48 -15.71 13.46
CA VAL A 72 4.56 -16.69 13.25
C VAL A 72 5.51 -16.73 14.45
N ASN A 73 5.93 -15.56 14.94
CA ASN A 73 6.85 -15.51 16.08
C ASN A 73 6.25 -16.09 17.36
N LEU A 74 4.98 -15.81 17.64
CA LEU A 74 4.29 -16.39 18.80
C LEU A 74 4.13 -17.91 18.66
N HIS A 75 3.87 -18.41 17.48
CA HIS A 75 3.84 -19.83 17.19
C HIS A 75 5.18 -20.51 17.47
N LEU A 76 6.28 -19.92 17.01
CA LEU A 76 7.62 -20.46 17.25
C LEU A 76 8.05 -20.38 18.72
N HIS A 77 7.66 -19.33 19.45
CA HIS A 77 7.88 -19.26 20.89
C HIS A 77 7.13 -20.36 21.65
N GLU A 78 5.89 -20.71 21.26
CA GLU A 78 5.19 -21.85 21.85
C GLU A 78 5.90 -23.19 21.61
N GLN A 79 6.63 -23.29 20.49
CA GLN A 79 7.42 -24.50 20.16
C GLN A 79 8.83 -24.48 20.79
N GLY A 80 9.26 -23.37 21.36
CA GLY A 80 10.61 -23.20 21.87
C GLY A 80 11.70 -23.10 20.79
N ASP A 81 11.31 -22.81 19.53
CA ASP A 81 12.23 -22.74 18.38
C ASP A 81 12.80 -21.32 18.20
N GLU A 82 13.67 -20.94 19.12
CA GLU A 82 14.31 -19.63 19.16
C GLU A 82 15.25 -19.38 17.97
N GLU A 83 15.85 -20.45 17.44
CA GLU A 83 16.73 -20.38 16.27
C GLU A 83 15.94 -20.01 15.03
N MET A 84 14.79 -20.65 14.82
CA MET A 84 13.94 -20.39 13.67
C MET A 84 13.40 -18.95 13.66
N ILE A 85 13.07 -18.38 14.83
CA ILE A 85 12.66 -16.96 14.96
C ILE A 85 13.74 -16.04 14.39
N THR A 86 15.01 -16.28 14.76
CA THR A 86 16.14 -15.46 14.34
C THR A 86 16.39 -15.60 12.83
N ARG A 87 16.25 -16.81 12.28
CA ARG A 87 16.47 -17.09 10.85
C ARG A 87 15.36 -16.56 9.95
N LEU A 88 14.10 -16.73 10.36
CA LEU A 88 12.94 -16.35 9.54
C LEU A 88 12.59 -14.87 9.62
N GLY A 89 12.85 -14.20 10.74
CA GLY A 89 12.44 -12.82 10.99
C GLY A 89 12.77 -11.85 9.85
N PRO A 90 14.05 -11.70 9.46
CA PRO A 90 14.44 -10.80 8.38
C PRO A 90 13.87 -11.19 7.01
N SER A 91 13.85 -12.49 6.69
CA SER A 91 13.34 -13.01 5.41
C SER A 91 11.84 -12.77 5.27
N LEU A 92 11.05 -13.06 6.32
CA LEU A 92 9.61 -12.82 6.32
C LEU A 92 9.29 -11.34 6.25
N SER A 93 10.04 -10.50 6.99
CA SER A 93 9.83 -9.05 6.98
C SER A 93 10.02 -8.46 5.59
N GLY A 94 11.09 -8.82 4.89
CA GLY A 94 11.37 -8.36 3.52
C GLY A 94 10.35 -8.87 2.50
N THR A 95 10.04 -10.17 2.54
CA THR A 95 9.10 -10.78 1.60
C THR A 95 7.69 -10.20 1.77
N LEU A 96 7.20 -10.11 3.00
CA LEU A 96 5.87 -9.57 3.28
C LEU A 96 5.81 -8.06 3.06
N ALA A 97 6.92 -7.33 3.23
CA ALA A 97 7.02 -5.93 2.83
C ALA A 97 6.77 -5.78 1.33
N ALA A 98 7.52 -6.50 0.49
CA ALA A 98 7.40 -6.42 -0.96
C ALA A 98 5.99 -6.77 -1.45
N LEU A 99 5.39 -7.85 -0.93
CA LEU A 99 4.02 -8.26 -1.27
C LEU A 99 2.99 -7.22 -0.83
N GLY A 100 3.10 -6.75 0.40
CA GLY A 100 2.17 -5.78 0.96
C GLY A 100 2.26 -4.41 0.28
N ASP A 101 3.46 -3.92 -0.01
CA ASP A 101 3.67 -2.66 -0.72
C ASP A 101 3.10 -2.73 -2.15
N THR A 102 3.36 -3.84 -2.85
CA THR A 102 2.82 -4.04 -4.20
C THR A 102 1.30 -4.11 -4.19
N PHE A 103 0.69 -4.83 -3.25
CA PHE A 103 -0.76 -4.96 -3.18
C PHE A 103 -1.44 -3.69 -2.68
N PHE A 104 -1.04 -3.18 -1.50
CA PHE A 104 -1.74 -2.03 -0.89
C PHE A 104 -1.34 -0.69 -1.49
N TRP A 105 -0.02 -0.42 -1.61
CA TRP A 105 0.46 0.89 -2.02
C TRP A 105 0.44 1.08 -3.54
N ALA A 106 0.90 0.09 -4.28
CA ALA A 106 1.01 0.21 -5.74
C ALA A 106 -0.27 -0.19 -6.48
N THR A 107 -1.19 -0.95 -5.86
CA THR A 107 -2.38 -1.47 -6.55
C THR A 107 -3.68 -1.01 -5.92
N LEU A 108 -4.00 -1.44 -4.70
CA LEU A 108 -5.32 -1.21 -4.11
C LEU A 108 -5.59 0.28 -3.85
N LYS A 109 -4.61 1.01 -3.33
CA LYS A 109 -4.76 2.43 -3.00
C LYS A 109 -4.97 3.30 -4.25
N PRO A 110 -4.15 3.20 -5.32
CA PRO A 110 -4.42 3.91 -6.57
C PRO A 110 -5.76 3.53 -7.20
N LEU A 111 -6.11 2.24 -7.21
CA LEU A 111 -7.39 1.78 -7.74
C LEU A 111 -8.58 2.43 -7.04
N LEU A 112 -8.57 2.39 -5.71
CA LEU A 112 -9.65 2.99 -4.90
C LEU A 112 -9.66 4.52 -4.99
N ALA A 113 -8.50 5.17 -5.14
CA ALA A 113 -8.44 6.60 -5.37
C ALA A 113 -9.10 6.98 -6.71
N LEU A 114 -8.84 6.23 -7.78
CA LEU A 114 -9.48 6.44 -9.08
C LEU A 114 -11.01 6.20 -9.01
N LEU A 115 -11.45 5.15 -8.32
CA LEU A 115 -12.87 4.94 -8.06
C LEU A 115 -13.50 6.09 -7.28
N GLY A 116 -12.81 6.62 -6.27
CA GLY A 116 -13.25 7.79 -5.51
C GLY A 116 -13.38 9.03 -6.39
N LEU A 117 -12.40 9.29 -7.24
CA LEU A 117 -12.46 10.39 -8.21
C LEU A 117 -13.64 10.22 -9.20
N THR A 118 -13.87 9.00 -9.69
CA THR A 118 -15.02 8.71 -10.54
C THR A 118 -16.32 9.06 -9.81
N CYS A 119 -16.46 8.68 -8.53
CA CYS A 119 -17.63 9.02 -7.73
C CYS A 119 -17.82 10.52 -7.55
N ILE A 120 -16.74 11.29 -7.41
CA ILE A 120 -16.81 12.76 -7.31
C ILE A 120 -17.31 13.35 -8.63
N PHE A 121 -16.72 12.96 -9.77
CA PHE A 121 -17.08 13.50 -11.09
C PHE A 121 -18.49 13.08 -11.55
N THR A 122 -19.07 12.05 -10.95
CA THR A 122 -20.44 11.59 -11.25
C THR A 122 -21.46 11.98 -10.18
N ASP A 123 -21.09 12.86 -9.23
CA ASP A 123 -21.93 13.29 -8.09
C ASP A 123 -22.44 12.14 -7.20
N GLN A 124 -21.74 10.99 -7.23
CA GLN A 124 -22.08 9.80 -6.45
C GLN A 124 -21.32 9.77 -5.11
N LEU A 125 -21.51 10.79 -4.27
CA LEU A 125 -20.73 10.99 -3.03
C LEU A 125 -20.82 9.80 -2.05
N TRP A 126 -21.90 9.02 -2.06
CA TRP A 126 -22.01 7.79 -1.28
C TRP A 126 -20.93 6.75 -1.65
N GLY A 127 -20.42 6.80 -2.90
CA GLY A 127 -19.35 5.92 -3.35
C GLY A 127 -18.03 6.17 -2.64
N LEU A 128 -17.78 7.38 -2.12
CA LEU A 128 -16.60 7.65 -1.30
C LEU A 128 -16.65 6.87 0.01
N PHE A 129 -17.83 6.75 0.62
CA PHE A 129 -18.00 5.91 1.80
C PHE A 129 -17.71 4.44 1.47
N LEU A 130 -18.21 3.95 0.33
CA LEU A 130 -17.93 2.58 -0.13
C LEU A 130 -16.42 2.33 -0.34
N VAL A 131 -15.70 3.26 -0.96
CA VAL A 131 -14.24 3.19 -1.14
C VAL A 131 -13.52 3.07 0.21
N LEU A 132 -13.90 3.87 1.20
CA LEU A 132 -13.34 3.79 2.55
C LEU A 132 -13.63 2.43 3.21
N VAL A 133 -14.85 1.94 3.09
CA VAL A 133 -15.26 0.63 3.63
C VAL A 133 -14.46 -0.49 2.97
N LEU A 134 -14.32 -0.48 1.65
CA LEU A 134 -13.57 -1.51 0.91
C LEU A 134 -12.10 -1.53 1.33
N TYR A 135 -11.45 -0.36 1.41
CA TYR A 135 -10.05 -0.28 1.84
C TYR A 135 -9.85 -0.81 3.26
N ASN A 136 -10.67 -0.34 4.21
CA ASN A 136 -10.53 -0.75 5.61
C ASN A 136 -10.91 -2.23 5.81
N THR A 137 -11.88 -2.75 5.07
CA THR A 137 -12.22 -4.18 5.11
C THR A 137 -11.06 -5.04 4.64
N ALA A 138 -10.44 -4.70 3.51
CA ALA A 138 -9.26 -5.41 3.01
C ALA A 138 -8.09 -5.35 4.01
N HIS A 139 -7.83 -4.18 4.58
CA HIS A 139 -6.82 -3.94 5.59
C HIS A 139 -7.04 -4.81 6.84
N VAL A 140 -8.20 -4.69 7.49
CA VAL A 140 -8.53 -5.43 8.72
C VAL A 140 -8.56 -6.94 8.46
N TRP A 141 -9.05 -7.36 7.29
CA TRP A 141 -9.06 -8.76 6.89
C TRP A 141 -7.63 -9.33 6.78
N VAL A 142 -6.74 -8.67 6.06
CA VAL A 142 -5.34 -9.11 5.89
C VAL A 142 -4.63 -9.19 7.23
N MET A 143 -4.77 -8.16 8.09
CA MET A 143 -4.18 -8.16 9.43
C MET A 143 -4.67 -9.33 10.28
N SER A 144 -5.98 -9.52 10.35
CA SER A 144 -6.61 -10.51 11.22
C SER A 144 -6.38 -11.93 10.73
N TRP A 145 -6.63 -12.16 9.45
CA TRP A 145 -6.44 -13.47 8.83
C TRP A 145 -4.96 -13.86 8.77
N GLY A 146 -4.09 -12.91 8.41
CA GLY A 146 -2.65 -13.13 8.37
C GLY A 146 -2.08 -13.48 9.74
N PHE A 147 -2.48 -12.76 10.81
CA PHE A 147 -2.11 -13.10 12.18
C PHE A 147 -2.54 -14.52 12.54
N LEU A 148 -3.82 -14.88 12.27
CA LEU A 148 -4.35 -16.19 12.60
C LEU A 148 -3.65 -17.32 11.84
N GLN A 149 -3.36 -17.12 10.55
CA GLN A 149 -2.61 -18.09 9.76
C GLN A 149 -1.18 -18.24 10.27
N GLY A 150 -0.48 -17.14 10.52
CA GLY A 150 0.87 -17.16 11.08
C GLY A 150 0.91 -17.86 12.44
N TYR A 151 -0.05 -17.56 13.32
CA TYR A 151 -0.11 -18.17 14.64
C TYR A 151 -0.48 -19.67 14.62
N ARG A 152 -1.37 -20.10 13.71
CA ARG A 152 -1.78 -21.51 13.61
C ARG A 152 -0.75 -22.38 12.91
N HIS A 153 -0.11 -21.86 11.87
CA HIS A 153 0.67 -22.66 10.92
C HIS A 153 2.12 -22.17 10.75
N GLY A 154 2.57 -21.22 11.58
CA GLY A 154 3.92 -20.68 11.51
C GLY A 154 4.27 -20.11 10.12
N ALA A 155 5.44 -20.44 9.60
CA ALA A 155 5.91 -20.00 8.28
C ALA A 155 4.97 -20.42 7.13
N ASN A 156 4.34 -21.58 7.22
CA ASN A 156 3.37 -22.06 6.21
C ASN A 156 2.14 -21.15 6.15
N GLY A 157 1.72 -20.60 7.28
CA GLY A 157 0.63 -19.63 7.35
C GLY A 157 1.00 -18.29 6.69
N ALA A 158 2.23 -17.81 6.87
CA ALA A 158 2.73 -16.64 6.18
C ALA A 158 2.81 -16.85 4.65
N MET A 159 3.23 -18.05 4.22
CA MET A 159 3.23 -18.41 2.80
C MET A 159 1.81 -18.50 2.22
N ALA A 160 0.82 -18.93 3.00
CA ALA A 160 -0.58 -18.95 2.57
C ALA A 160 -1.08 -17.54 2.29
N LEU A 161 -0.76 -16.56 3.14
CA LEU A 161 -1.04 -15.15 2.87
C LEU A 161 -0.33 -14.66 1.61
N GLY A 162 0.94 -15.01 1.43
CA GLY A 162 1.70 -14.68 0.24
C GLY A 162 1.08 -15.20 -1.07
N ARG A 163 0.45 -16.38 -1.04
CA ARG A 163 -0.28 -16.93 -2.21
C ARG A 163 -1.53 -16.13 -2.54
N VAL A 164 -2.29 -15.72 -1.52
CA VAL A 164 -3.51 -14.91 -1.70
C VAL A 164 -3.18 -13.52 -2.25
N LEU A 165 -2.09 -12.90 -1.78
CA LEU A 165 -1.61 -11.59 -2.25
C LEU A 165 -0.54 -11.73 -3.34
N SER A 166 -0.53 -12.85 -4.06
CA SER A 166 0.49 -13.15 -5.05
C SER A 166 0.62 -12.04 -6.12
N ILE A 167 1.79 -12.00 -6.73
CA ILE A 167 2.09 -11.07 -7.83
C ILE A 167 1.06 -11.23 -8.96
N GLU A 168 0.59 -12.46 -9.21
CA GLU A 168 -0.44 -12.73 -10.22
C GLU A 168 -1.76 -12.07 -9.88
N VAL A 169 -2.30 -12.26 -8.67
CA VAL A 169 -3.53 -11.60 -8.23
C VAL A 169 -3.38 -10.08 -8.31
N THR A 170 -2.27 -9.55 -7.79
CA THR A 170 -1.97 -8.13 -7.83
C THR A 170 -1.89 -7.61 -9.28
N ARG A 171 -1.27 -8.37 -10.18
CA ARG A 171 -1.19 -8.03 -11.60
C ARG A 171 -2.57 -7.94 -12.26
N TYR A 172 -3.46 -8.91 -12.02
CA TYR A 172 -4.82 -8.86 -12.58
C TYR A 172 -5.61 -7.66 -12.05
N VAL A 173 -5.53 -7.38 -10.75
CA VAL A 173 -6.19 -6.20 -10.15
C VAL A 173 -5.61 -4.90 -10.71
N SER A 174 -4.30 -4.83 -10.91
CA SER A 174 -3.64 -3.63 -11.43
C SER A 174 -4.00 -3.32 -12.89
N LEU A 175 -4.47 -4.27 -13.66
CA LEU A 175 -4.96 -4.04 -15.02
C LEU A 175 -6.17 -3.08 -15.06
N ALA A 176 -6.95 -2.98 -13.99
CA ALA A 176 -8.05 -2.03 -13.90
C ALA A 176 -7.58 -0.57 -13.78
N ILE A 177 -6.36 -0.32 -13.30
CA ILE A 177 -5.83 1.03 -13.07
C ILE A 177 -5.77 1.86 -14.36
N PRO A 178 -5.15 1.40 -15.49
CA PRO A 178 -5.10 2.19 -16.71
C PRO A 178 -6.48 2.46 -17.30
N PHE A 179 -7.42 1.51 -17.21
CA PHE A 179 -8.80 1.72 -17.67
C PHE A 179 -9.52 2.78 -16.86
N LEU A 180 -9.44 2.70 -15.53
CA LEU A 180 -10.03 3.71 -14.64
C LEU A 180 -9.33 5.07 -14.78
N SER A 181 -8.01 5.10 -14.97
CA SER A 181 -7.30 6.35 -15.23
C SER A 181 -7.79 7.03 -16.48
N GLY A 182 -8.00 6.28 -17.57
CA GLY A 182 -8.59 6.78 -18.80
C GLY A 182 -10.00 7.31 -18.60
N ALA A 183 -10.85 6.56 -17.87
CA ALA A 183 -12.21 6.98 -17.56
C ALA A 183 -12.23 8.28 -16.71
N VAL A 184 -11.39 8.37 -15.68
CA VAL A 184 -11.26 9.58 -14.85
C VAL A 184 -10.78 10.76 -15.68
N LEU A 185 -9.82 10.58 -16.58
CA LEU A 185 -9.35 11.63 -17.47
C LEU A 185 -10.46 12.11 -18.42
N CYS A 186 -11.25 11.19 -18.99
CA CYS A 186 -12.41 11.56 -19.82
C CYS A 186 -13.47 12.32 -19.01
N LEU A 187 -13.81 11.86 -17.81
CA LEU A 187 -14.76 12.54 -16.92
C LEU A 187 -14.25 13.92 -16.51
N ALA A 188 -12.96 14.03 -16.18
CA ALA A 188 -12.34 15.31 -15.87
C ALA A 188 -12.38 16.27 -17.08
N ALA A 189 -12.09 15.78 -18.29
CA ALA A 189 -12.19 16.57 -19.50
C ALA A 189 -13.63 17.07 -19.76
N VAL A 190 -14.63 16.24 -19.51
CA VAL A 190 -16.06 16.65 -19.60
C VAL A 190 -16.41 17.66 -18.48
N TRP A 191 -16.00 17.38 -17.23
CA TRP A 191 -16.28 18.24 -16.09
C TRP A 191 -15.65 19.64 -16.23
N PHE A 192 -14.40 19.69 -16.67
CA PHE A 192 -13.66 20.93 -16.87
C PHE A 192 -13.80 21.51 -18.29
N GLY A 193 -14.15 20.68 -19.28
CA GLY A 193 -14.12 21.03 -20.70
C GLY A 193 -15.23 21.92 -21.15
N MET A 194 -16.33 22.01 -20.39
CA MET A 194 -17.41 22.94 -20.75
C MET A 194 -17.14 24.39 -20.26
N ASP A 195 -16.41 24.60 -19.16
CA ASP A 195 -16.15 25.95 -18.65
C ASP A 195 -14.73 26.22 -18.07
N GLY A 196 -13.95 25.21 -17.73
CA GLY A 196 -12.70 25.36 -16.97
C GLY A 196 -11.40 25.11 -17.75
N PHE A 197 -11.45 24.37 -18.87
CA PHE A 197 -10.32 24.23 -19.79
C PHE A 197 -10.26 25.33 -20.84
N SER A 198 -11.18 26.30 -20.76
CA SER A 198 -11.10 27.53 -21.55
C SER A 198 -9.79 28.33 -21.35
N PRO A 199 -9.04 28.26 -20.23
CA PRO A 199 -7.70 28.84 -20.16
C PRO A 199 -6.64 28.05 -20.96
N LEU A 200 -6.84 26.76 -21.24
CA LEU A 200 -6.01 25.99 -22.16
C LEU A 200 -6.53 26.08 -23.61
N ALA A 201 -7.77 26.46 -23.79
CA ALA A 201 -8.35 26.95 -25.06
C ALA A 201 -7.95 28.40 -25.34
N SER A 202 -6.72 28.77 -24.97
CA SER A 202 -6.13 30.01 -25.42
C SER A 202 -5.94 29.94 -26.95
N PRO A 203 -5.96 31.09 -27.65
CA PRO A 203 -5.97 31.16 -29.13
C PRO A 203 -4.77 30.52 -29.82
N CYS A 204 -3.84 29.95 -29.09
CA CYS A 204 -2.67 29.22 -29.60
C CYS A 204 -2.84 27.71 -29.73
N MET A 205 -3.92 27.09 -29.20
CA MET A 205 -4.19 25.67 -29.48
C MET A 205 -5.25 25.55 -30.55
N PRO A 206 -5.00 24.74 -31.62
CA PRO A 206 -5.98 24.48 -32.64
C PRO A 206 -7.20 23.82 -31.99
N GLN A 207 -8.35 24.47 -32.05
CA GLN A 207 -9.62 23.92 -31.58
C GLN A 207 -10.11 22.83 -32.51
N GLY A 208 -10.71 21.77 -31.99
CA GLY A 208 -11.25 20.65 -32.77
C GLY A 208 -10.25 19.53 -33.01
N ILE A 209 -10.45 18.74 -34.06
CA ILE A 209 -9.69 17.52 -34.41
C ILE A 209 -8.16 17.74 -34.36
N THR A 210 -7.68 18.95 -34.71
CA THR A 210 -6.25 19.29 -34.70
C THR A 210 -5.69 19.36 -33.27
N GLY A 211 -6.47 19.86 -32.28
CA GLY A 211 -6.07 19.87 -30.87
C GLY A 211 -5.96 18.47 -30.29
N ASP A 212 -6.93 17.62 -30.60
CA ASP A 212 -6.96 16.24 -30.17
C ASP A 212 -5.78 15.43 -30.74
N ILE A 213 -5.41 15.68 -31.99
CA ILE A 213 -4.24 15.08 -32.63
C ILE A 213 -2.94 15.53 -31.94
N VAL A 214 -2.82 16.80 -31.61
CA VAL A 214 -1.63 17.32 -30.91
C VAL A 214 -1.49 16.69 -29.51
N ILE A 215 -2.57 16.59 -28.75
CA ILE A 215 -2.58 15.93 -27.45
C ILE A 215 -2.23 14.45 -27.58
N PHE A 216 -2.79 13.77 -28.58
CA PHE A 216 -2.49 12.36 -28.83
C PHE A 216 -1.02 12.15 -29.23
N LEU A 217 -0.46 13.00 -30.09
CA LEU A 217 0.95 12.94 -30.48
C LEU A 217 1.88 13.27 -29.29
N ALA A 218 1.53 14.22 -28.44
CA ALA A 218 2.27 14.52 -27.21
C ALA A 218 2.26 13.33 -26.25
N PHE A 219 1.13 12.64 -26.10
CA PHE A 219 1.01 11.41 -25.34
C PHE A 219 1.89 10.28 -25.92
N LEU A 220 1.86 10.08 -27.23
CA LEU A 220 2.72 9.09 -27.89
C LEU A 220 4.20 9.41 -27.74
N ALA A 221 4.58 10.69 -27.85
CA ALA A 221 5.95 11.14 -27.61
C ALA A 221 6.38 10.87 -26.16
N PHE A 222 5.52 11.13 -25.18
CA PHE A 222 5.77 10.84 -23.77
C PHE A 222 5.97 9.33 -23.54
N VAL A 223 5.11 8.48 -24.12
CA VAL A 223 5.26 7.02 -24.07
C VAL A 223 6.55 6.55 -24.74
N ALA A 224 6.92 7.15 -25.88
CA ALA A 224 8.17 6.85 -26.57
C ALA A 224 9.40 7.22 -25.72
N LEU A 225 9.39 8.37 -25.06
CA LEU A 225 10.45 8.80 -24.15
C LEU A 225 10.62 7.85 -22.96
N ILE A 226 9.51 7.32 -22.41
CA ILE A 226 9.55 6.28 -21.38
C ILE A 226 10.19 4.99 -21.93
N LYS A 227 9.81 4.56 -23.14
CA LYS A 227 10.40 3.37 -23.79
C LYS A 227 11.90 3.54 -24.08
N LEU A 228 12.34 4.74 -24.41
CA LEU A 228 13.74 5.10 -24.61
C LEU A 228 14.53 5.20 -23.28
N ARG A 229 13.92 4.80 -22.16
CA ARG A 229 14.52 4.83 -20.81
C ARG A 229 14.98 6.22 -20.36
N VAL A 230 14.38 7.28 -20.90
CA VAL A 230 14.57 8.62 -20.35
C VAL A 230 14.08 8.61 -18.90
N ASN A 231 14.89 9.08 -17.98
CA ASN A 231 14.57 9.06 -16.56
C ASN A 231 13.29 9.86 -16.32
N LEU A 232 12.27 9.20 -15.77
CA LEU A 232 10.95 9.79 -15.49
C LEU A 232 11.05 11.09 -14.68
N PHE A 233 12.07 11.20 -13.84
CA PHE A 233 12.36 12.40 -13.06
C PHE A 233 12.55 13.63 -13.97
N TRP A 234 13.38 13.53 -15.00
CA TRP A 234 13.62 14.63 -15.95
C TRP A 234 12.39 14.97 -16.80
N LEU A 235 11.55 13.96 -17.11
CA LEU A 235 10.29 14.18 -17.81
C LEU A 235 9.30 14.99 -16.96
N VAL A 236 9.14 14.63 -15.69
CA VAL A 236 8.25 15.36 -14.77
C VAL A 236 8.75 16.78 -14.55
N TYR A 237 10.06 16.96 -14.31
CA TYR A 237 10.63 18.30 -14.14
C TYR A 237 10.56 19.13 -15.42
N GLY A 238 10.75 18.53 -16.58
CA GLY A 238 10.61 19.20 -17.88
C GLY A 238 9.19 19.73 -18.12
N VAL A 239 8.17 18.91 -17.82
CA VAL A 239 6.77 19.34 -17.89
C VAL A 239 6.49 20.45 -16.89
N PHE A 240 6.93 20.30 -15.63
CA PHE A 240 6.74 21.33 -14.60
C PHE A 240 7.43 22.64 -14.96
N ALA A 241 8.67 22.60 -15.40
CA ALA A 241 9.42 23.77 -15.82
C ALA A 241 8.78 24.47 -17.03
N SER A 242 8.31 23.70 -18.03
CA SER A 242 7.65 24.26 -19.19
C SER A 242 6.31 24.93 -18.85
N THR A 243 5.52 24.35 -17.94
CA THR A 243 4.27 24.97 -17.47
C THR A 243 4.53 26.21 -16.65
N MET A 244 5.56 26.22 -15.80
CA MET A 244 5.95 27.38 -15.02
C MET A 244 6.47 28.52 -15.90
N LEU A 245 7.30 28.20 -16.91
CA LEU A 245 7.79 29.19 -17.89
C LEU A 245 6.63 29.81 -18.68
N TRP A 246 5.68 28.97 -19.10
CA TRP A 246 4.48 29.43 -19.81
C TRP A 246 3.63 30.38 -18.98
N THR A 247 3.46 30.12 -17.67
CA THR A 247 2.69 31.01 -16.79
C THR A 247 3.42 32.33 -16.49
N MET A 248 4.77 32.34 -16.55
CA MET A 248 5.57 33.55 -16.35
C MET A 248 5.63 34.46 -17.61
N LEU A 249 5.44 33.89 -18.79
CA LEU A 249 5.47 34.63 -20.08
C LEU A 249 4.08 35.16 -20.50
N ARG A 250 3.06 34.92 -19.70
CA ARG A 250 1.70 35.46 -19.82
C ARG A 250 1.45 36.57 -18.84
#